data_dcd6df4bc2e3cdb013aee06c09206d56
#
_entry.id   dcd6df4bc2e3cdb013aee06c09206d56
#
_cell.length_a   1.000
_cell.length_b   1.000
_cell.length_c   1.000
_cell.angle_alpha   90.00
_cell.angle_beta   90.00
_cell.angle_gamma   90.00
#
_symmetry.space_group_name_H-M   'P 1'
#
loop_
_entity.id
_entity.type
_entity.pdbx_description
1 polymer ?
#
loop_
_entity_poly.entity_id
_entity_poly.type
_entity_poly.pdbx_seq_one_letter_code
_entity_poly.pdbx_strand_id
1 'polypeptide(L)'
;RKPTARGETARVEPGRGLDKAQLRDLATCRWVGSKFNVIVVGTGLAGGSAAATLGEAGYNVKAFCYQDSPRRAHSIAAQGGINAAKNYRNDGDSIYRLFYDTVKGGDYRSRESNVYRLSQVSTNIIDQCVAQGVPFAREYGGTLSNRSFGGAQVSRTFYARGQTGQQLLLGA
;
A
#
# COMPACT_ATOMS: atom_id res chain seq x y z
N ARG A 1 -35.36 26.10 -11.73
CA ARG A 1 -34.44 26.41 -10.63
C ARG A 1 -33.04 26.54 -11.21
N LYS A 2 -32.41 27.72 -11.07
CA LYS A 2 -31.09 28.06 -11.57
C LYS A 2 -30.01 27.28 -10.75
N PRO A 3 -28.91 26.84 -11.38
CA PRO A 3 -27.78 26.29 -10.66
C PRO A 3 -27.01 27.44 -9.98
N THR A 4 -26.86 27.32 -8.68
CA THR A 4 -26.08 28.25 -7.88
C THR A 4 -24.59 27.91 -7.96
N ALA A 5 -23.87 28.92 -8.37
CA ALA A 5 -22.53 29.39 -8.00
C ALA A 5 -21.37 28.40 -7.74
N ARG A 6 -20.40 28.67 -8.55
CA ARG A 6 -18.96 28.42 -8.45
C ARG A 6 -18.44 28.40 -6.99
N GLY A 7 -17.65 27.35 -6.67
CA GLY A 7 -16.95 27.24 -5.43
C GLY A 7 -15.96 28.40 -5.21
N GLU A 8 -16.28 29.26 -4.30
CA GLU A 8 -15.33 30.18 -3.68
C GLU A 8 -14.35 29.38 -2.83
N THR A 9 -13.09 29.45 -3.20
CA THR A 9 -12.00 28.99 -2.33
C THR A 9 -11.97 29.88 -1.10
N ALA A 10 -12.28 29.30 0.06
CA ALA A 10 -12.19 30.01 1.34
C ALA A 10 -10.76 30.52 1.53
N ARG A 11 -10.59 31.85 1.55
CA ARG A 11 -9.34 32.49 1.93
C ARG A 11 -9.16 32.29 3.44
N VAL A 12 -8.12 31.55 3.80
CA VAL A 12 -7.69 31.44 5.21
C VAL A 12 -6.94 32.73 5.57
N GLU A 13 -7.48 33.51 6.48
CA GLU A 13 -6.78 34.67 7.03
C GLU A 13 -5.63 34.22 7.94
N PRO A 14 -4.42 34.81 7.83
CA PRO A 14 -3.30 34.44 8.66
C PRO A 14 -3.56 34.84 10.12
N GLY A 15 -3.57 33.86 11.02
CA GLY A 15 -3.69 34.08 12.47
C GLY A 15 -4.95 33.52 13.14
N ARG A 16 -5.93 33.03 12.40
CA ARG A 16 -7.11 32.38 12.96
C ARG A 16 -6.99 30.86 12.78
N GLY A 17 -6.93 30.11 13.86
CA GLY A 17 -6.98 28.64 13.80
C GLY A 17 -8.22 28.16 13.07
N LEU A 18 -8.09 27.07 12.32
CA LEU A 18 -9.19 26.45 11.59
C LEU A 18 -10.30 26.04 12.58
N ASP A 19 -11.54 26.35 12.26
CA ASP A 19 -12.67 25.88 13.03
C ASP A 19 -12.91 24.37 12.83
N LYS A 20 -13.74 23.76 13.70
CA LYS A 20 -14.03 22.34 13.64
C LYS A 20 -14.69 21.87 12.33
N ALA A 21 -15.41 22.77 11.64
CA ALA A 21 -16.03 22.47 10.35
C ALA A 21 -14.95 22.49 9.24
N GLN A 22 -14.07 23.48 9.25
CA GLN A 22 -12.93 23.58 8.35
C GLN A 22 -11.95 22.42 8.53
N LEU A 23 -11.72 21.97 9.77
CA LEU A 23 -10.91 20.77 10.06
C LEU A 23 -11.60 19.49 9.59
N ARG A 24 -12.92 19.39 9.67
CA ARG A 24 -13.69 18.29 9.09
C ARG A 24 -13.62 18.29 7.56
N ASP A 25 -13.73 19.43 6.92
CA ASP A 25 -13.64 19.56 5.47
C ASP A 25 -12.24 19.24 4.96
N LEU A 26 -11.19 19.61 5.71
CA LEU A 26 -9.81 19.20 5.43
C LEU A 26 -9.58 17.70 5.71
N ALA A 27 -10.16 17.17 6.78
CA ALA A 27 -10.04 15.75 7.12
C ALA A 27 -10.85 14.84 6.18
N THR A 28 -11.94 15.35 5.63
CA THR A 28 -12.74 14.65 4.63
C THR A 28 -12.22 14.82 3.22
N CYS A 29 -11.12 15.57 3.01
CA CYS A 29 -10.49 15.94 1.76
C CYS A 29 -11.42 15.68 0.55
N ARG A 30 -12.58 16.32 0.60
CA ARG A 30 -13.59 16.18 -0.42
C ARG A 30 -13.11 16.98 -1.63
N TRP A 31 -12.30 16.35 -2.43
CA TRP A 31 -12.04 16.83 -3.77
C TRP A 31 -13.40 16.91 -4.49
N VAL A 32 -14.02 18.09 -4.34
CA VAL A 32 -15.23 18.43 -5.08
C VAL A 32 -14.85 18.44 -6.55
N GLY A 33 -15.11 17.33 -7.22
CA GLY A 33 -14.99 17.24 -8.64
C GLY A 33 -14.12 16.15 -9.23
N SER A 34 -13.82 15.04 -8.51
CA SER A 34 -13.30 13.86 -9.18
C SER A 34 -14.35 13.33 -10.16
N LYS A 35 -14.20 13.71 -11.42
CA LYS A 35 -15.08 13.29 -12.52
C LYS A 35 -14.86 11.83 -12.93
N PHE A 36 -13.90 11.15 -12.33
CA PHE A 36 -13.51 9.80 -12.71
C PHE A 36 -14.06 8.76 -11.77
N ASN A 37 -14.75 7.79 -12.33
CA ASN A 37 -15.14 6.56 -11.67
C ASN A 37 -14.10 5.50 -12.04
N VAL A 38 -13.54 4.83 -11.05
CA VAL A 38 -12.57 3.75 -11.24
C VAL A 38 -13.22 2.44 -10.83
N ILE A 39 -13.12 1.45 -11.70
CA ILE A 39 -13.57 0.09 -11.41
C ILE A 39 -12.32 -0.78 -11.14
N VAL A 40 -12.30 -1.38 -9.96
CA VAL A 40 -11.27 -2.34 -9.55
C VAL A 40 -11.88 -3.72 -9.56
N VAL A 41 -11.34 -4.62 -10.37
CA VAL A 41 -11.79 -6.01 -10.44
C VAL A 41 -10.81 -6.91 -9.69
N GLY A 42 -11.30 -7.54 -8.62
CA GLY A 42 -10.52 -8.35 -7.72
C GLY A 42 -10.21 -7.61 -6.40
N THR A 43 -10.44 -8.30 -5.29
CA THR A 43 -10.27 -7.77 -3.93
C THR A 43 -9.17 -8.48 -3.16
N GLY A 44 -8.18 -9.02 -3.87
CA GLY A 44 -6.91 -9.45 -3.29
C GLY A 44 -6.08 -8.26 -2.83
N LEU A 45 -4.87 -8.49 -2.34
CA LEU A 45 -3.99 -7.44 -1.84
C LEU A 45 -3.75 -6.34 -2.87
N ALA A 46 -3.53 -6.69 -4.13
CA ALA A 46 -3.30 -5.71 -5.19
C ALA A 46 -4.54 -4.83 -5.44
N GLY A 47 -5.73 -5.44 -5.57
CA GLY A 47 -6.97 -4.69 -5.78
C GLY A 47 -7.38 -3.87 -4.57
N GLY A 48 -7.23 -4.42 -3.36
CA GLY A 48 -7.50 -3.70 -2.11
C GLY A 48 -6.60 -2.48 -1.95
N SER A 49 -5.28 -2.64 -2.14
CA SER A 49 -4.32 -1.53 -2.07
C SER A 49 -4.57 -0.47 -3.14
N ALA A 50 -4.91 -0.87 -4.37
CA ALA A 50 -5.26 0.07 -5.42
C ALA A 50 -6.53 0.85 -5.10
N ALA A 51 -7.58 0.16 -4.59
CA ALA A 51 -8.82 0.79 -4.20
C ALA A 51 -8.62 1.77 -3.04
N ALA A 52 -7.83 1.40 -2.04
CA ALA A 52 -7.49 2.27 -0.92
C ALA A 52 -6.75 3.53 -1.38
N THR A 53 -5.68 3.38 -2.14
CA THR A 53 -4.89 4.51 -2.65
C THR A 53 -5.72 5.44 -3.54
N LEU A 54 -6.55 4.89 -4.41
CA LEU A 54 -7.43 5.69 -5.27
C LEU A 54 -8.51 6.41 -4.46
N GLY A 55 -9.07 5.75 -3.43
CA GLY A 55 -10.02 6.35 -2.52
C GLY A 55 -9.42 7.51 -1.72
N GLU A 56 -8.20 7.35 -1.19
CA GLU A 56 -7.44 8.41 -0.53
C GLU A 56 -7.15 9.58 -1.49
N ALA A 57 -6.90 9.31 -2.76
CA ALA A 57 -6.73 10.31 -3.80
C ALA A 57 -8.05 10.99 -4.24
N GLY A 58 -9.19 10.60 -3.66
CA GLY A 58 -10.49 11.22 -3.90
C GLY A 58 -11.25 10.71 -5.12
N TYR A 59 -10.83 9.59 -5.72
CA TYR A 59 -11.57 8.97 -6.82
C TYR A 59 -12.79 8.19 -6.29
N ASN A 60 -13.84 8.12 -7.12
CA ASN A 60 -14.99 7.25 -6.84
C ASN A 60 -14.65 5.83 -7.27
N VAL A 61 -14.35 4.96 -6.32
CA VAL A 61 -13.89 3.59 -6.59
C VAL A 61 -15.01 2.59 -6.34
N LYS A 62 -15.23 1.70 -7.33
CA LYS A 62 -16.10 0.55 -7.21
C LYS A 62 -15.26 -0.72 -7.33
N ALA A 63 -15.17 -1.49 -6.27
CA ALA A 63 -14.42 -2.74 -6.24
C ALA A 63 -15.38 -3.93 -6.38
N PHE A 64 -15.06 -4.85 -7.26
CA PHE A 64 -15.84 -6.07 -7.52
C PHE A 64 -14.99 -7.30 -7.18
N CYS A 65 -15.60 -8.27 -6.52
CA CYS A 65 -15.00 -9.58 -6.30
C CYS A 65 -15.93 -10.69 -6.77
N TYR A 66 -15.33 -11.80 -7.16
CA TYR A 66 -16.06 -13.00 -7.55
C TYR A 66 -16.67 -13.74 -6.35
N GLN A 67 -15.98 -13.64 -5.21
CA GLN A 67 -16.38 -14.39 -4.01
C GLN A 67 -17.38 -13.59 -3.16
N ASP A 68 -18.07 -14.27 -2.28
CA ASP A 68 -19.06 -13.73 -1.34
C ASP A 68 -18.44 -12.81 -0.27
N SER A 69 -17.12 -12.83 -0.11
CA SER A 69 -16.39 -11.96 0.79
C SER A 69 -15.05 -11.51 0.18
N PRO A 70 -14.70 -10.21 0.28
CA PRO A 70 -13.40 -9.71 -0.15
C PRO A 70 -12.23 -10.43 0.53
N ARG A 71 -12.43 -10.89 1.76
CA ARG A 71 -11.40 -11.59 2.55
C ARG A 71 -11.13 -13.02 2.10
N ARG A 72 -11.86 -13.55 1.15
CA ARG A 72 -11.62 -14.89 0.57
C ARG A 72 -10.65 -14.87 -0.62
N ALA A 73 -10.05 -13.73 -0.93
CA ALA A 73 -9.00 -13.65 -1.91
C ALA A 73 -7.79 -14.52 -1.50
N HIS A 74 -7.12 -15.11 -2.49
CA HIS A 74 -5.96 -15.99 -2.23
C HIS A 74 -4.84 -15.32 -1.43
N SER A 75 -4.73 -14.00 -1.50
CA SER A 75 -3.76 -13.20 -0.72
C SER A 75 -3.80 -13.49 0.78
N ILE A 76 -4.97 -13.85 1.34
CA ILE A 76 -5.11 -14.17 2.77
C ILE A 76 -4.33 -15.43 3.18
N ALA A 77 -4.06 -16.34 2.24
CA ALA A 77 -3.33 -17.57 2.49
C ALA A 77 -1.81 -17.38 2.52
N ALA A 78 -1.30 -16.21 2.12
CA ALA A 78 0.13 -15.92 2.12
C ALA A 78 0.64 -15.76 3.56
N GLN A 79 1.61 -16.57 3.96
CA GLN A 79 2.12 -16.64 5.34
C GLN A 79 3.57 -16.20 5.47
N GLY A 80 4.37 -16.41 4.42
CA GLY A 80 5.83 -16.28 4.47
C GLY A 80 6.34 -14.88 4.77
N GLY A 81 5.71 -13.88 4.24
CA GLY A 81 6.12 -12.49 4.37
C GLY A 81 6.12 -11.74 3.04
N ILE A 82 6.54 -10.51 3.09
CA ILE A 82 6.71 -9.62 1.94
C ILE A 82 8.15 -9.14 1.84
N ASN A 83 8.72 -9.17 0.64
CA ASN A 83 10.10 -8.78 0.40
C ASN A 83 10.23 -7.29 0.09
N ALA A 84 11.19 -6.63 0.73
CA ALA A 84 11.55 -5.25 0.43
C ALA A 84 13.04 -5.00 0.65
N ALA A 85 13.65 -4.20 -0.21
CA ALA A 85 15.08 -3.92 -0.21
C ALA A 85 15.47 -2.84 0.83
N LYS A 86 15.12 -3.05 2.11
CA LYS A 86 15.44 -2.10 3.20
C LYS A 86 16.88 -2.23 3.74
N ASN A 87 17.52 -3.36 3.48
CA ASN A 87 18.91 -3.64 3.89
C ASN A 87 19.22 -3.32 5.38
N TYR A 88 18.30 -3.61 6.28
CA TYR A 88 18.47 -3.28 7.72
C TYR A 88 19.66 -3.98 8.37
N ARG A 89 20.03 -5.16 7.89
CA ARG A 89 21.16 -5.93 8.42
C ARG A 89 22.47 -5.63 7.71
N ASN A 90 22.44 -4.77 6.69
CA ASN A 90 23.61 -4.47 5.86
C ASN A 90 24.30 -5.73 5.30
N ASP A 91 23.51 -6.72 4.90
CA ASP A 91 23.94 -8.01 4.35
C ASP A 91 24.10 -7.99 2.83
N GLY A 92 24.24 -6.80 2.26
CA GLY A 92 24.46 -6.59 0.82
C GLY A 92 23.18 -6.62 -0.01
N ASP A 93 22.01 -6.43 0.60
CA ASP A 93 20.77 -6.26 -0.15
C ASP A 93 20.71 -4.89 -0.85
N SER A 94 20.04 -4.86 -1.99
CA SER A 94 19.84 -3.64 -2.78
C SER A 94 18.60 -3.76 -3.66
N ILE A 95 18.12 -2.63 -4.15
CA ILE A 95 17.05 -2.57 -5.15
C ILE A 95 17.38 -3.41 -6.38
N TYR A 96 18.62 -3.32 -6.86
CA TYR A 96 19.07 -4.09 -8.02
C TYR A 96 19.11 -5.59 -7.73
N ARG A 97 19.54 -6.00 -6.54
CA ARG A 97 19.56 -7.40 -6.14
C ARG A 97 18.14 -7.96 -6.01
N LEU A 98 17.21 -7.21 -5.42
CA LEU A 98 15.80 -7.61 -5.37
C LEU A 98 15.21 -7.74 -6.77
N PHE A 99 15.51 -6.80 -7.66
CA PHE A 99 15.10 -6.85 -9.06
C PHE A 99 15.62 -8.10 -9.76
N TYR A 100 16.94 -8.35 -9.67
CA TYR A 100 17.57 -9.49 -10.31
C TYR A 100 17.00 -10.82 -9.80
N ASP A 101 16.90 -10.98 -8.49
CA ASP A 101 16.36 -12.20 -7.87
C ASP A 101 14.91 -12.45 -8.30
N THR A 102 14.10 -11.40 -8.43
CA THR A 102 12.70 -11.50 -8.85
C THR A 102 12.59 -11.89 -10.33
N VAL A 103 13.37 -11.29 -11.20
CA VAL A 103 13.38 -11.63 -12.64
C VAL A 103 13.90 -13.06 -12.85
N LYS A 104 14.98 -13.42 -12.17
CA LYS A 104 15.54 -14.78 -12.24
C LYS A 104 14.57 -15.84 -11.67
N GLY A 105 13.94 -15.56 -10.53
CA GLY A 105 12.95 -16.45 -9.92
C GLY A 105 11.69 -16.64 -10.77
N GLY A 106 11.39 -15.69 -11.65
CA GLY A 106 10.31 -15.78 -12.65
C GLY A 106 10.75 -16.35 -14.01
N ASP A 107 11.87 -17.07 -14.10
CA ASP A 107 12.42 -17.62 -15.34
C ASP A 107 12.59 -16.58 -16.45
N TYR A 108 12.92 -15.36 -16.12
CA TYR A 108 13.09 -14.22 -17.05
C TYR A 108 11.85 -13.92 -17.91
N ARG A 109 10.65 -14.30 -17.43
CA ARG A 109 9.37 -14.04 -18.11
C ARG A 109 8.70 -12.76 -17.69
N SER A 110 9.20 -12.12 -16.64
CA SER A 110 8.64 -10.90 -16.07
C SER A 110 8.93 -9.69 -16.96
N ARG A 111 8.03 -8.71 -16.92
CA ARG A 111 8.29 -7.40 -17.52
C ARG A 111 9.28 -6.64 -16.64
N GLU A 112 10.51 -6.53 -17.07
CA GLU A 112 11.63 -6.00 -16.28
C GLU A 112 11.38 -4.59 -15.75
N SER A 113 10.82 -3.70 -16.57
CA SER A 113 10.50 -2.33 -16.17
C SER A 113 9.53 -2.28 -14.96
N ASN A 114 8.54 -3.16 -14.93
CA ASN A 114 7.58 -3.25 -13.83
C ASN A 114 8.24 -3.80 -12.56
N VAL A 115 9.06 -4.85 -12.72
CA VAL A 115 9.79 -5.45 -11.57
C VAL A 115 10.80 -4.48 -11.00
N TYR A 116 11.52 -3.73 -11.85
CA TYR A 116 12.44 -2.71 -11.38
C TYR A 116 11.72 -1.60 -10.60
N ARG A 117 10.59 -1.12 -11.14
CA ARG A 117 9.77 -0.13 -10.43
C ARG A 117 9.24 -0.65 -9.11
N LEU A 118 8.76 -1.89 -9.06
CA LEU A 118 8.34 -2.54 -7.82
C LEU A 118 9.49 -2.57 -6.79
N SER A 119 10.67 -2.95 -7.23
CA SER A 119 11.86 -3.01 -6.35
C SER A 119 12.23 -1.63 -5.79
N GLN A 120 12.12 -0.58 -6.61
CA GLN A 120 12.37 0.80 -6.17
C GLN A 120 11.39 1.26 -5.07
N VAL A 121 10.10 0.94 -5.21
CA VAL A 121 9.07 1.40 -4.26
C VAL A 121 8.88 0.45 -3.09
N SER A 122 9.54 -0.70 -3.08
CA SER A 122 9.33 -1.77 -2.09
C SER A 122 9.51 -1.29 -0.64
N THR A 123 10.46 -0.42 -0.40
CA THR A 123 10.73 0.15 0.93
C THR A 123 9.58 1.04 1.42
N ASN A 124 9.05 1.87 0.53
CA ASN A 124 7.93 2.77 0.84
C ASN A 124 6.63 1.99 1.07
N ILE A 125 6.43 0.87 0.34
CA ILE A 125 5.27 -0.01 0.52
C ILE A 125 5.26 -0.58 1.94
N ILE A 126 6.39 -1.01 2.48
CA ILE A 126 6.47 -1.50 3.87
C ILE A 126 6.09 -0.39 4.86
N ASP A 127 6.60 0.82 4.66
CA ASP A 127 6.28 1.95 5.54
C ASP A 127 4.78 2.32 5.47
N GLN A 128 4.19 2.28 4.28
CA GLN A 128 2.75 2.47 4.09
C GLN A 128 1.95 1.39 4.82
N CYS A 129 2.34 0.11 4.69
CA CYS A 129 1.66 -0.99 5.40
C CYS A 129 1.75 -0.82 6.92
N VAL A 130 2.89 -0.36 7.44
CA VAL A 130 3.04 -0.04 8.88
C VAL A 130 2.09 1.09 9.28
N ALA A 131 2.00 2.15 8.48
CA ALA A 131 1.09 3.27 8.73
C ALA A 131 -0.39 2.84 8.69
N GLN A 132 -0.74 1.86 7.87
CA GLN A 132 -2.07 1.24 7.80
C GLN A 132 -2.35 0.27 8.97
N GLY A 133 -1.42 0.12 9.91
CA GLY A 133 -1.60 -0.69 11.12
C GLY A 133 -1.28 -2.18 10.96
N VAL A 134 -0.56 -2.58 9.92
CA VAL A 134 -0.11 -3.97 9.77
C VAL A 134 0.90 -4.33 10.87
N PRO A 135 0.63 -5.35 11.71
CA PRO A 135 1.44 -5.68 12.88
C PRO A 135 2.65 -6.55 12.50
N PHE A 136 3.58 -5.98 11.74
CA PHE A 136 4.84 -6.67 11.45
C PHE A 136 5.61 -7.02 12.72
N ALA A 137 6.30 -8.14 12.70
CA ALA A 137 7.23 -8.50 13.76
C ALA A 137 8.31 -7.42 13.92
N ARG A 138 8.70 -7.18 15.18
CA ARG A 138 9.72 -6.19 15.52
C ARG A 138 10.84 -6.83 16.33
N GLU A 139 12.04 -6.30 16.15
CA GLU A 139 13.18 -6.59 17.01
C GLU A 139 13.01 -5.89 18.35
N TYR A 140 13.79 -6.30 19.34
CA TYR A 140 13.73 -5.74 20.70
C TYR A 140 13.93 -4.21 20.73
N GLY A 141 14.74 -3.68 19.80
CA GLY A 141 14.97 -2.24 19.65
C GLY A 141 13.86 -1.48 18.91
N GLY A 142 12.73 -2.15 18.52
CA GLY A 142 11.58 -1.52 17.90
C GLY A 142 11.64 -1.44 16.36
N THR A 143 12.76 -1.77 15.74
CA THR A 143 12.87 -1.86 14.28
C THR A 143 12.10 -3.07 13.75
N LEU A 144 11.66 -3.02 12.48
CA LEU A 144 10.98 -4.16 11.87
C LEU A 144 11.92 -5.35 11.75
N SER A 145 11.45 -6.52 12.19
CA SER A 145 12.19 -7.77 12.04
C SER A 145 12.11 -8.25 10.60
N ASN A 146 13.24 -8.69 10.07
CA ASN A 146 13.32 -9.29 8.75
C ASN A 146 14.12 -10.58 8.78
N ARG A 147 13.87 -11.46 7.82
CA ARG A 147 14.53 -12.76 7.70
C ARG A 147 14.83 -13.12 6.26
N SER A 148 15.76 -14.03 6.06
CA SER A 148 15.92 -14.73 4.79
C SER A 148 14.80 -15.75 4.64
N PHE A 149 14.12 -15.74 3.51
CA PHE A 149 13.00 -16.63 3.21
C PHE A 149 12.83 -16.80 1.69
N GLY A 150 12.34 -17.99 1.28
CA GLY A 150 12.01 -18.22 -0.13
C GLY A 150 13.22 -18.28 -1.07
N GLY A 151 14.38 -18.74 -0.57
CA GLY A 151 15.60 -18.82 -1.37
C GLY A 151 16.40 -17.52 -1.47
N ALA A 152 15.91 -16.41 -0.91
CA ALA A 152 16.69 -15.20 -0.80
C ALA A 152 17.85 -15.40 0.18
N GLN A 153 19.08 -15.10 -0.26
CA GLN A 153 20.29 -15.23 0.57
C GLN A 153 20.54 -14.05 1.50
N VAL A 154 19.64 -13.04 1.46
CA VAL A 154 19.69 -11.84 2.28
C VAL A 154 18.41 -11.69 3.08
N SER A 155 18.48 -10.98 4.21
CA SER A 155 17.36 -10.76 5.12
C SER A 155 16.50 -9.60 4.61
N ARG A 156 15.52 -9.88 3.75
CA ARG A 156 14.63 -8.86 3.16
C ARG A 156 13.15 -9.13 3.35
N THR A 157 12.78 -10.23 4.00
CA THR A 157 11.38 -10.65 4.15
C THR A 157 10.82 -10.16 5.47
N PHE A 158 9.84 -9.26 5.40
CA PHE A 158 9.07 -8.74 6.54
C PHE A 158 7.83 -9.59 6.75
N TYR A 159 7.48 -9.91 7.99
CA TYR A 159 6.43 -10.89 8.28
C TYR A 159 5.61 -10.52 9.52
N ALA A 160 4.38 -11.04 9.59
CA ALA A 160 3.45 -10.90 10.70
C ALA A 160 3.03 -12.30 11.21
N ARG A 161 3.93 -13.02 11.87
CA ARG A 161 3.69 -14.29 12.59
C ARG A 161 2.83 -15.32 11.83
N GLY A 162 3.10 -15.59 10.57
CA GLY A 162 2.35 -16.58 9.78
C GLY A 162 1.00 -16.10 9.26
N GLN A 163 0.63 -14.86 9.50
CA GLN A 163 -0.61 -14.24 9.02
C GLN A 163 -0.34 -13.02 8.12
N THR A 164 0.81 -12.96 7.49
CA THR A 164 1.26 -11.77 6.77
C THR A 164 0.27 -11.33 5.70
N GLY A 165 -0.19 -12.25 4.86
CA GLY A 165 -1.17 -11.93 3.80
C GLY A 165 -2.50 -11.44 4.34
N GLN A 166 -2.99 -12.07 5.40
CA GLN A 166 -4.22 -11.66 6.09
C GLN A 166 -4.09 -10.25 6.67
N GLN A 167 -3.00 -9.96 7.35
CA GLN A 167 -2.80 -8.66 7.98
C GLN A 167 -2.60 -7.55 6.94
N LEU A 168 -1.88 -7.82 5.86
CA LEU A 168 -1.74 -6.89 4.75
C LEU A 168 -3.09 -6.58 4.07
N LEU A 169 -3.92 -7.62 3.88
CA LEU A 169 -5.24 -7.44 3.28
C LEU A 169 -6.19 -6.65 4.19
N LEU A 170 -6.14 -6.89 5.49
CA LEU A 170 -6.92 -6.13 6.47
C LEU A 170 -6.47 -4.67 6.56
N GLY A 171 -5.17 -4.41 6.45
CA GLY A 171 -4.64 -3.05 6.42
C GLY A 171 -5.09 -2.27 5.18
N ALA A 172 -5.08 -2.92 4.01
CA ALA A 172 -5.56 -2.31 2.77
C ALA A 172 -7.08 -2.11 2.76
#